data_35bc6e3cf16fba8430dd57aeb2384a8a
#
_entry.id   35bc6e3cf16fba8430dd57aeb2384a8a
#
_cell.length_a   1.000
_cell.length_b   1.000
_cell.length_c   1.000
_cell.angle_alpha   90.00
_cell.angle_beta   90.00
_cell.angle_gamma   90.00
#
_symmetry.space_group_name_H-M   'P 1'
#
loop_
_entity.id
_entity.type
_entity.pdbx_description
1 polymer ?
#
loop_
_entity_poly.entity_id
_entity_poly.type
_entity_poly.pdbx_seq_one_letter_code
_entity_poly.pdbx_strand_id
1 'polypeptide(L)'
;KSAVTTPDIDEEQLIITPEFYQASNDRTLQITLYDNQKKVVQKTVKCNNGTPVILPIKNMKLWSPEDPHLYDIVYSIKSPTGETVDEVKSYIGMRKVHTADGMIYLNNEPYFQRLVLNQGYYPDGLWTAPNDEALKNDILLSKAAGFNGARLHQKVFEERFHYWADKLGFITWGESPNWGMNIKNEVASRNFLSEWAEVITRDRNHPSIITWVPFNQPLEDALTLLTGTMMRLCIGTYQLTKAIDPSRPVNGIAGDVHFMSDIWSIRNYESDAMRFAQHLKPNNRMAFYNNQPFFIGEFGGILWTESTKRDNSWG
;
A
#
# COMPACT_ATOMS: atom_id res chain seq x y z
N LYS A 1 -6.95 14.52 15.60
CA LYS A 1 -5.81 14.62 14.66
C LYS A 1 -5.84 13.44 13.69
N SER A 2 -5.68 12.21 14.16
CA SER A 2 -5.69 10.98 13.35
C SER A 2 -6.08 9.78 14.20
N ALA A 3 -6.37 8.66 13.54
CA ALA A 3 -6.51 7.35 14.16
C ALA A 3 -5.88 6.30 13.27
N VAL A 4 -5.02 5.46 13.83
CA VAL A 4 -4.49 4.28 13.14
C VAL A 4 -5.43 3.12 13.41
N THR A 5 -5.85 2.44 12.34
CA THR A 5 -6.68 1.24 12.43
C THR A 5 -5.88 0.02 12.04
N THR A 6 -5.84 -0.97 12.93
CA THR A 6 -5.13 -2.23 12.71
C THR A 6 -6.12 -3.38 12.85
N PRO A 7 -6.62 -3.93 11.73
CA PRO A 7 -7.43 -5.14 11.75
C PRO A 7 -6.61 -6.34 12.24
N ASP A 8 -7.19 -7.10 13.14
CA ASP A 8 -6.67 -8.37 13.62
C ASP A 8 -7.76 -9.43 13.45
N ILE A 9 -7.70 -10.12 12.31
CA ILE A 9 -8.73 -11.10 11.94
C ILE A 9 -8.60 -12.41 12.71
N ASP A 10 -7.40 -12.71 13.21
CA ASP A 10 -7.14 -13.94 13.95
C ASP A 10 -7.74 -13.87 15.36
N GLU A 11 -7.70 -12.68 15.99
CA GLU A 11 -8.27 -12.42 17.31
C GLU A 11 -9.69 -11.79 17.25
N GLU A 12 -10.28 -11.74 16.05
CA GLU A 12 -11.62 -11.16 15.80
C GLU A 12 -11.78 -9.75 16.39
N GLN A 13 -10.81 -8.86 16.14
CA GLN A 13 -10.79 -7.52 16.71
C GLN A 13 -10.26 -6.44 15.77
N LEU A 14 -10.65 -5.20 16.05
CA LEU A 14 -10.05 -4.01 15.46
C LEU A 14 -9.33 -3.23 16.56
N ILE A 15 -8.05 -2.95 16.35
CA ILE A 15 -7.26 -2.11 17.23
C ILE A 15 -7.21 -0.70 16.65
N ILE A 16 -7.56 0.30 17.45
CA ILE A 16 -7.56 1.70 17.05
C ILE A 16 -6.63 2.48 17.98
N THR A 17 -5.66 3.16 17.39
CA THR A 17 -4.73 4.02 18.13
C THR A 17 -5.00 5.48 17.77
N PRO A 18 -5.73 6.23 18.60
CA PRO A 18 -6.09 7.61 18.32
C PRO A 18 -4.96 8.57 18.67
N GLU A 19 -4.87 9.66 17.89
CA GLU A 19 -4.08 10.84 18.20
C GLU A 19 -4.92 12.11 18.21
N PHE A 20 -4.73 12.94 19.20
CA PHE A 20 -5.41 14.22 19.35
C PHE A 20 -4.39 15.37 19.22
N TYR A 21 -4.83 16.51 18.70
CA TYR A 21 -4.00 17.73 18.78
C TYR A 21 -3.75 18.13 20.23
N GLN A 22 -4.75 17.91 21.09
CA GLN A 22 -4.66 18.16 22.52
C GLN A 22 -5.35 17.03 23.27
N ALA A 23 -4.56 16.26 24.03
CA ALA A 23 -5.13 15.26 24.94
C ALA A 23 -5.92 15.95 26.06
N SER A 24 -6.98 15.32 26.53
CA SER A 24 -7.83 15.86 27.59
C SER A 24 -8.32 14.74 28.52
N ASN A 25 -8.15 14.94 29.82
CA ASN A 25 -8.69 14.02 30.82
C ASN A 25 -10.21 14.18 31.04
N ASP A 26 -10.75 15.33 30.64
CA ASP A 26 -12.17 15.69 30.86
C ASP A 26 -13.07 15.28 29.70
N ARG A 27 -12.48 14.92 28.56
CA ARG A 27 -13.21 14.48 27.36
C ARG A 27 -13.06 13.00 27.15
N THR A 28 -14.05 12.42 26.49
CA THR A 28 -14.02 11.02 26.09
C THR A 28 -14.17 10.89 24.58
N LEU A 29 -13.49 9.88 24.03
CA LEU A 29 -13.65 9.44 22.66
C LEU A 29 -14.64 8.28 22.64
N GLN A 30 -15.77 8.45 21.96
CA GLN A 30 -16.70 7.39 21.64
C GLN A 30 -16.41 6.92 20.22
N ILE A 31 -16.16 5.63 20.05
CA ILE A 31 -15.91 4.97 18.76
C ILE A 31 -17.10 4.04 18.51
N THR A 32 -17.76 4.19 17.37
CA THR A 32 -18.89 3.35 16.97
C THR A 32 -18.65 2.77 15.59
N LEU A 33 -18.77 1.46 15.48
CA LEU A 33 -18.65 0.70 14.22
C LEU A 33 -20.05 0.29 13.75
N TYR A 34 -20.29 0.45 12.44
CA TYR A 34 -21.54 0.08 11.79
C TYR A 34 -21.29 -0.85 10.60
N ASP A 35 -22.19 -1.82 10.43
CA ASP A 35 -22.34 -2.61 9.21
C ASP A 35 -23.67 -2.27 8.56
N ASN A 36 -23.65 -1.63 7.39
CA ASN A 36 -24.85 -1.17 6.69
C ASN A 36 -25.85 -0.44 7.62
N GLN A 37 -25.36 0.60 8.31
CA GLN A 37 -26.12 1.42 9.29
C GLN A 37 -26.52 0.69 10.60
N LYS A 38 -26.30 -0.62 10.70
CA LYS A 38 -26.52 -1.36 11.94
C LYS A 38 -25.29 -1.27 12.83
N LYS A 39 -25.49 -0.81 14.05
CA LYS A 39 -24.41 -0.74 15.03
C LYS A 39 -23.89 -2.15 15.38
N VAL A 40 -22.58 -2.35 15.18
CA VAL A 40 -21.86 -3.60 15.50
C VAL A 40 -21.29 -3.53 16.92
N VAL A 41 -20.52 -2.50 17.20
CA VAL A 41 -19.85 -2.31 18.49
C VAL A 41 -19.67 -0.82 18.77
N GLN A 42 -19.68 -0.47 20.04
CA GLN A 42 -19.38 0.88 20.53
C GLN A 42 -18.51 0.80 21.77
N LYS A 43 -17.50 1.65 21.85
CA LYS A 43 -16.63 1.80 23.02
C LYS A 43 -16.36 3.26 23.31
N THR A 44 -16.29 3.61 24.60
CA THR A 44 -15.95 4.96 25.05
C THR A 44 -14.71 4.87 25.92
N VAL A 45 -13.73 5.72 25.64
CA VAL A 45 -12.44 5.78 26.34
C VAL A 45 -12.05 7.24 26.60
N LYS A 46 -11.07 7.48 27.46
CA LYS A 46 -10.48 8.82 27.65
C LYS A 46 -9.70 9.25 26.40
N CYS A 47 -9.60 10.56 26.16
CA CYS A 47 -8.84 11.14 25.05
C CYS A 47 -7.33 11.13 25.33
N ASN A 48 -6.72 9.94 25.34
CA ASN A 48 -5.30 9.74 25.54
C ASN A 48 -4.59 9.42 24.21
N ASN A 49 -3.55 10.16 23.88
CA ASN A 49 -2.74 9.92 22.68
C ASN A 49 -2.05 8.56 22.73
N GLY A 50 -2.03 7.86 21.61
CA GLY A 50 -1.26 6.62 21.42
C GLY A 50 -1.75 5.43 22.26
N THR A 51 -2.87 5.54 22.97
CA THR A 51 -3.41 4.43 23.76
C THR A 51 -4.30 3.56 22.88
N PRO A 52 -3.94 2.29 22.62
CA PRO A 52 -4.75 1.41 21.78
C PRO A 52 -6.13 1.13 22.38
N VAL A 53 -7.16 1.16 21.56
CA VAL A 53 -8.54 0.81 21.89
C VAL A 53 -8.93 -0.42 21.11
N ILE A 54 -9.23 -1.52 21.78
CA ILE A 54 -9.62 -2.79 21.16
C ILE A 54 -11.13 -2.84 21.05
N LEU A 55 -11.63 -3.09 19.83
CA LEU A 55 -13.04 -3.34 19.52
C LEU A 55 -13.19 -4.80 19.05
N PRO A 56 -13.82 -5.69 19.83
CA PRO A 56 -14.10 -7.06 19.37
C PRO A 56 -15.20 -7.03 18.30
N ILE A 57 -14.97 -7.76 17.19
CA ILE A 57 -15.89 -7.86 16.06
C ILE A 57 -16.15 -9.32 15.76
N LYS A 58 -17.09 -9.93 16.48
CA LYS A 58 -17.46 -11.34 16.27
C LYS A 58 -18.12 -11.54 14.91
N ASN A 59 -17.79 -12.66 14.26
CA ASN A 59 -18.31 -13.01 12.93
C ASN A 59 -18.11 -11.87 11.92
N MET A 60 -16.91 -11.28 11.93
CA MET A 60 -16.57 -10.16 11.03
C MET A 60 -16.65 -10.58 9.57
N LYS A 61 -17.07 -9.65 8.73
CA LYS A 61 -16.96 -9.76 7.26
C LYS A 61 -15.58 -9.24 6.84
N LEU A 62 -14.89 -10.03 6.06
CA LEU A 62 -13.55 -9.67 5.60
C LEU A 62 -13.63 -8.88 4.30
N TRP A 63 -12.69 -7.96 4.13
CA TRP A 63 -12.49 -7.25 2.88
C TRP A 63 -11.60 -8.08 1.96
N SER A 64 -12.03 -8.27 0.72
CA SER A 64 -11.22 -8.80 -0.38
C SER A 64 -11.60 -8.12 -1.70
N PRO A 65 -10.82 -8.28 -2.78
CA PRO A 65 -11.22 -7.80 -4.11
C PRO A 65 -12.54 -8.38 -4.62
N GLU A 66 -12.88 -9.59 -4.22
CA GLU A 66 -14.09 -10.31 -4.61
C GLU A 66 -15.30 -9.88 -3.75
N ASP A 67 -15.06 -9.52 -2.49
CA ASP A 67 -16.07 -9.00 -1.55
C ASP A 67 -15.48 -7.80 -0.78
N PRO A 68 -15.52 -6.58 -1.34
CA PRO A 68 -14.90 -5.39 -0.74
C PRO A 68 -15.74 -4.81 0.40
N HIS A 69 -16.01 -5.63 1.41
CA HIS A 69 -16.82 -5.23 2.55
C HIS A 69 -16.12 -4.18 3.41
N LEU A 70 -16.79 -3.05 3.62
CA LEU A 70 -16.32 -1.94 4.45
C LEU A 70 -17.33 -1.67 5.57
N TYR A 71 -16.81 -1.52 6.78
CA TYR A 71 -17.56 -1.02 7.93
C TYR A 71 -17.45 0.50 8.02
N ASP A 72 -18.55 1.18 8.32
CA ASP A 72 -18.50 2.60 8.66
C ASP A 72 -18.06 2.76 10.12
N ILE A 73 -17.20 3.73 10.39
CA ILE A 73 -16.71 4.04 11.72
C ILE A 73 -16.92 5.51 12.02
N VAL A 74 -17.43 5.80 13.21
CA VAL A 74 -17.66 7.16 13.71
C VAL A 74 -16.87 7.38 14.99
N TYR A 75 -16.08 8.42 14.99
CA TYR A 75 -15.31 8.91 16.12
C TYR A 75 -15.98 10.17 16.65
N SER A 76 -16.51 10.15 17.86
CA SER A 76 -17.17 11.32 18.47
C SER A 76 -16.45 11.70 19.76
N ILE A 77 -16.00 12.94 19.87
CA ILE A 77 -15.46 13.48 21.12
C ILE A 77 -16.61 14.05 21.94
N LYS A 78 -16.72 13.59 23.17
CA LYS A 78 -17.75 14.03 24.11
C LYS A 78 -17.18 14.93 25.19
N SER A 79 -17.92 15.99 25.53
CA SER A 79 -17.67 16.84 26.69
C SER A 79 -17.95 16.09 28.00
N PRO A 80 -17.57 16.63 29.16
CA PRO A 80 -18.00 16.10 30.47
C PRO A 80 -19.49 16.03 30.66
N THR A 81 -20.25 16.89 29.97
CA THR A 81 -21.73 16.92 30.01
C THR A 81 -22.36 15.93 29.02
N GLY A 82 -21.57 15.22 28.21
CA GLY A 82 -22.03 14.24 27.23
C GLY A 82 -22.33 14.81 25.84
N GLU A 83 -22.19 16.10 25.62
CA GLU A 83 -22.39 16.73 24.32
C GLU A 83 -21.28 16.34 23.34
N THR A 84 -21.63 16.17 22.06
CA THR A 84 -20.64 15.95 20.98
C THR A 84 -20.01 17.28 20.64
N VAL A 85 -18.68 17.37 20.86
CA VAL A 85 -17.88 18.57 20.55
C VAL A 85 -17.11 18.45 19.24
N ASP A 86 -16.90 17.22 18.75
CA ASP A 86 -16.28 16.92 17.46
C ASP A 86 -16.70 15.54 16.98
N GLU A 87 -16.85 15.37 15.66
CA GLU A 87 -17.22 14.08 15.06
C GLU A 87 -16.53 13.89 13.72
N VAL A 88 -15.92 12.72 13.54
CA VAL A 88 -15.29 12.31 12.30
C VAL A 88 -15.87 10.96 11.86
N LYS A 89 -16.26 10.88 10.58
CA LYS A 89 -16.74 9.66 9.94
C LYS A 89 -15.66 9.13 9.01
N SER A 90 -15.46 7.81 9.04
CA SER A 90 -14.49 7.10 8.21
C SER A 90 -15.01 5.69 7.91
N TYR A 91 -14.18 4.85 7.34
CA TYR A 91 -14.50 3.44 7.11
C TYR A 91 -13.27 2.57 7.37
N ILE A 92 -13.48 1.28 7.48
CA ILE A 92 -12.42 0.28 7.62
C ILE A 92 -12.76 -0.99 6.82
N GLY A 93 -11.73 -1.69 6.32
CA GLY A 93 -11.84 -3.05 5.82
C GLY A 93 -11.11 -4.01 6.76
N MET A 94 -11.79 -5.05 7.23
CA MET A 94 -11.18 -6.09 8.05
C MET A 94 -10.44 -7.04 7.14
N ARG A 95 -9.11 -7.04 7.16
CA ARG A 95 -8.28 -7.93 6.34
C ARG A 95 -6.90 -8.13 6.96
N LYS A 96 -6.24 -9.21 6.57
CA LYS A 96 -4.84 -9.51 6.88
C LYS A 96 -4.08 -9.81 5.60
N VAL A 97 -2.86 -9.30 5.47
CA VAL A 97 -1.93 -9.68 4.41
C VAL A 97 -0.60 -10.11 5.03
N HIS A 98 -0.04 -11.21 4.55
CA HIS A 98 1.27 -11.68 4.99
C HIS A 98 1.94 -12.54 3.92
N THR A 99 3.21 -12.85 4.12
CA THR A 99 3.97 -13.77 3.28
C THR A 99 4.35 -15.00 4.10
N ALA A 100 4.16 -16.19 3.53
CA ALA A 100 4.60 -17.45 4.09
C ALA A 100 4.84 -18.46 2.97
N ASP A 101 5.73 -19.43 3.17
CA ASP A 101 5.97 -20.55 2.25
C ASP A 101 6.18 -20.14 0.76
N GLY A 102 6.83 -19.00 0.54
CA GLY A 102 7.06 -18.47 -0.81
C GLY A 102 5.81 -17.90 -1.49
N MET A 103 4.73 -17.66 -0.76
CA MET A 103 3.45 -17.14 -1.27
C MET A 103 3.01 -15.89 -0.52
N ILE A 104 2.12 -15.12 -1.15
CA ILE A 104 1.40 -14.00 -0.55
C ILE A 104 0.00 -14.48 -0.17
N TYR A 105 -0.40 -14.18 1.06
CA TYR A 105 -1.71 -14.53 1.61
C TYR A 105 -2.55 -13.27 1.84
N LEU A 106 -3.82 -13.37 1.51
CA LEU A 106 -4.85 -12.42 1.88
C LEU A 106 -5.90 -13.17 2.72
N ASN A 107 -6.17 -12.69 3.93
CA ASN A 107 -7.13 -13.31 4.85
C ASN A 107 -6.82 -14.79 5.15
N ASN A 108 -5.54 -15.10 5.32
CA ASN A 108 -5.00 -16.45 5.58
C ASN A 108 -5.14 -17.45 4.41
N GLU A 109 -5.56 -16.99 3.23
CA GLU A 109 -5.63 -17.81 2.02
C GLU A 109 -4.58 -17.35 0.99
N PRO A 110 -3.93 -18.26 0.26
CA PRO A 110 -3.02 -17.90 -0.82
C PRO A 110 -3.74 -17.04 -1.86
N TYR A 111 -3.15 -15.90 -2.20
CA TYR A 111 -3.80 -14.95 -3.11
C TYR A 111 -2.95 -14.66 -4.35
N PHE A 112 -3.45 -15.03 -5.52
CA PHE A 112 -2.78 -14.78 -6.79
C PHE A 112 -3.10 -13.38 -7.32
N GLN A 113 -2.06 -12.58 -7.48
CA GLN A 113 -2.17 -11.18 -7.91
C GLN A 113 -1.94 -11.05 -9.41
N ARG A 114 -2.85 -10.39 -10.10
CA ARG A 114 -2.77 -9.98 -11.50
C ARG A 114 -2.82 -8.47 -11.54
N LEU A 115 -1.63 -7.85 -11.48
CA LEU A 115 -1.51 -6.40 -11.36
C LEU A 115 -1.23 -5.76 -12.72
N VAL A 116 -1.85 -4.62 -12.97
CA VAL A 116 -1.43 -3.70 -14.02
C VAL A 116 -0.42 -2.71 -13.42
N LEU A 117 0.59 -2.33 -14.20
CA LEU A 117 1.47 -1.22 -13.85
C LEU A 117 0.75 0.09 -14.21
N ASN A 118 0.44 0.91 -13.20
CA ASN A 118 -0.28 2.17 -13.38
C ASN A 118 0.59 3.36 -12.94
N GLN A 119 0.85 4.28 -13.86
CA GLN A 119 1.62 5.50 -13.61
C GLN A 119 0.73 6.72 -13.35
N GLY A 120 -0.59 6.60 -13.51
CA GLY A 120 -1.57 7.64 -13.20
C GLY A 120 -1.41 8.91 -14.05
N TYR A 121 -1.14 8.76 -15.34
CA TYR A 121 -1.11 9.87 -16.30
C TYR A 121 -2.48 10.09 -16.93
N TYR A 122 -2.82 11.37 -17.13
CA TYR A 122 -4.04 11.81 -17.76
C TYR A 122 -3.72 12.83 -18.86
N PRO A 123 -4.43 12.80 -20.02
CA PRO A 123 -4.14 13.71 -21.14
C PRO A 123 -4.18 15.19 -20.76
N ASP A 124 -5.15 15.58 -19.95
CA ASP A 124 -5.40 16.99 -19.60
C ASP A 124 -4.67 17.44 -18.33
N GLY A 125 -4.49 16.54 -17.37
CA GLY A 125 -3.97 16.84 -16.03
C GLY A 125 -2.57 16.35 -15.77
N LEU A 126 -1.92 15.68 -16.70
CA LEU A 126 -0.65 14.99 -16.56
C LEU A 126 -0.70 14.00 -15.37
N TRP A 127 -0.25 14.40 -14.20
CA TRP A 127 -0.27 13.59 -12.97
C TRP A 127 -1.50 13.81 -12.09
N THR A 128 -2.40 14.68 -12.49
CA THR A 128 -3.64 14.95 -11.74
C THR A 128 -4.83 14.45 -12.53
N ALA A 129 -5.67 13.65 -11.90
CA ALA A 129 -6.91 13.18 -12.51
C ALA A 129 -7.85 14.39 -12.77
N PRO A 130 -8.55 14.43 -13.92
CA PRO A 130 -9.44 15.54 -14.24
C PRO A 130 -10.65 15.62 -13.29
N ASN A 131 -11.07 14.51 -12.74
CA ASN A 131 -12.18 14.44 -11.78
C ASN A 131 -12.17 13.07 -11.04
N ASP A 132 -13.05 12.92 -10.08
CA ASP A 132 -13.21 11.72 -9.27
C ASP A 132 -13.61 10.48 -10.08
N GLU A 133 -14.45 10.67 -11.12
CA GLU A 133 -14.89 9.57 -11.99
C GLU A 133 -13.74 9.00 -12.83
N ALA A 134 -12.76 9.80 -13.21
CA ALA A 134 -11.58 9.32 -13.92
C ALA A 134 -10.76 8.34 -13.06
N LEU A 135 -10.56 8.63 -11.78
CA LEU A 135 -9.89 7.73 -10.83
C LEU A 135 -10.62 6.40 -10.69
N LYS A 136 -11.94 6.47 -10.60
CA LYS A 136 -12.80 5.28 -10.52
C LYS A 136 -12.77 4.46 -11.81
N ASN A 137 -12.80 5.11 -12.98
CA ASN A 137 -12.78 4.46 -14.28
C ASN A 137 -11.47 3.72 -14.55
N ASP A 138 -10.32 4.22 -14.12
CA ASP A 138 -9.05 3.50 -14.21
C ASP A 138 -9.13 2.12 -13.55
N ILE A 139 -9.75 2.05 -12.38
CA ILE A 139 -9.96 0.79 -11.66
C ILE A 139 -10.95 -0.11 -12.40
N LEU A 140 -12.08 0.45 -12.86
CA LEU A 140 -13.11 -0.33 -13.57
C LEU A 140 -12.58 -0.92 -14.89
N LEU A 141 -11.82 -0.15 -15.67
CA LEU A 141 -11.17 -0.61 -16.89
C LEU A 141 -10.14 -1.70 -16.62
N SER A 142 -9.32 -1.55 -15.58
CA SER A 142 -8.36 -2.55 -15.16
C SER A 142 -9.04 -3.86 -14.75
N LYS A 143 -10.13 -3.78 -13.98
CA LYS A 143 -10.94 -4.95 -13.58
C LYS A 143 -11.61 -5.60 -14.80
N ALA A 144 -12.14 -4.82 -15.74
CA ALA A 144 -12.73 -5.32 -16.98
C ALA A 144 -11.71 -6.06 -17.86
N ALA A 145 -10.44 -5.66 -17.81
CA ALA A 145 -9.32 -6.34 -18.46
C ALA A 145 -8.82 -7.60 -17.72
N GLY A 146 -9.41 -7.94 -16.56
CA GLY A 146 -9.08 -9.14 -15.80
C GLY A 146 -8.03 -8.96 -14.71
N PHE A 147 -7.56 -7.72 -14.45
CA PHE A 147 -6.68 -7.43 -13.34
C PHE A 147 -7.46 -7.34 -12.01
N ASN A 148 -6.85 -7.81 -10.93
CA ASN A 148 -7.40 -7.65 -9.58
C ASN A 148 -6.69 -6.57 -8.75
N GLY A 149 -5.73 -5.86 -9.36
CA GLY A 149 -5.00 -4.78 -8.71
C GLY A 149 -4.03 -4.04 -9.61
N ALA A 150 -3.29 -3.13 -9.02
CA ALA A 150 -2.26 -2.34 -9.69
C ALA A 150 -1.02 -2.16 -8.80
N ARG A 151 0.14 -2.11 -9.43
CA ARG A 151 1.33 -1.50 -8.86
C ARG A 151 1.33 -0.01 -9.26
N LEU A 152 1.33 0.89 -8.28
CA LEU A 152 1.21 2.33 -8.47
C LEU A 152 2.61 2.93 -8.72
N HIS A 153 3.09 2.76 -9.97
CA HIS A 153 4.47 2.95 -10.35
C HIS A 153 4.93 4.40 -10.29
N GLN A 154 5.97 4.68 -9.49
CA GLN A 154 6.67 5.96 -9.41
C GLN A 154 5.76 7.16 -9.10
N LYS A 155 4.65 6.93 -8.39
CA LYS A 155 3.70 7.98 -8.00
C LYS A 155 3.06 7.66 -6.66
N VAL A 156 2.96 8.66 -5.79
CA VAL A 156 2.05 8.65 -4.64
C VAL A 156 0.68 9.08 -5.14
N PHE A 157 -0.25 8.13 -5.19
CA PHE A 157 -1.59 8.40 -5.71
C PHE A 157 -2.43 9.23 -4.73
N GLU A 158 -3.49 9.85 -5.27
CA GLU A 158 -4.47 10.59 -4.50
C GLU A 158 -5.23 9.67 -3.55
N GLU A 159 -5.56 10.14 -2.35
CA GLU A 159 -6.38 9.38 -1.37
C GLU A 159 -7.73 8.95 -1.98
N ARG A 160 -8.28 9.72 -2.92
CA ARG A 160 -9.51 9.38 -3.65
C ARG A 160 -9.34 8.14 -4.54
N PHE A 161 -8.15 7.88 -5.10
CA PHE A 161 -7.88 6.64 -5.81
C PHE A 161 -7.94 5.43 -4.87
N HIS A 162 -7.30 5.53 -3.70
CA HIS A 162 -7.35 4.47 -2.68
C HIS A 162 -8.77 4.25 -2.16
N TYR A 163 -9.56 5.32 -1.97
CA TYR A 163 -10.98 5.19 -1.63
C TYR A 163 -11.75 4.34 -2.64
N TRP A 164 -11.56 4.59 -3.93
CA TRP A 164 -12.22 3.78 -4.97
C TRP A 164 -11.67 2.37 -5.04
N ALA A 165 -10.37 2.17 -4.83
CA ALA A 165 -9.76 0.86 -4.73
C ALA A 165 -10.35 0.05 -3.56
N ASP A 166 -10.52 0.67 -2.39
CA ASP A 166 -11.18 0.07 -1.23
C ASP A 166 -12.64 -0.31 -1.51
N LYS A 167 -13.38 0.59 -2.15
CA LYS A 167 -14.82 0.42 -2.45
C LYS A 167 -15.09 -0.62 -3.54
N LEU A 168 -14.25 -0.68 -4.55
CA LEU A 168 -14.45 -1.51 -5.73
C LEU A 168 -13.73 -2.86 -5.63
N GLY A 169 -12.96 -3.09 -4.56
CA GLY A 169 -12.17 -4.31 -4.41
C GLY A 169 -11.04 -4.40 -5.44
N PHE A 170 -10.03 -3.54 -5.29
CA PHE A 170 -8.89 -3.49 -6.19
C PHE A 170 -7.61 -3.33 -5.37
N ILE A 171 -6.79 -4.38 -5.29
CA ILE A 171 -5.56 -4.31 -4.50
C ILE A 171 -4.54 -3.37 -5.10
N THR A 172 -3.74 -2.72 -4.26
CA THR A 172 -2.69 -1.80 -4.71
C THR A 172 -1.37 -2.06 -4.01
N TRP A 173 -0.28 -1.85 -4.74
CA TRP A 173 1.06 -1.72 -4.20
C TRP A 173 1.39 -0.22 -4.17
N GLY A 174 1.46 0.35 -2.98
CA GLY A 174 1.78 1.77 -2.77
C GLY A 174 3.26 2.02 -2.97
N GLU A 175 3.62 2.88 -3.92
CA GLU A 175 5.00 3.12 -4.32
C GLU A 175 5.40 4.58 -4.12
N SER A 176 6.69 4.82 -3.89
CA SER A 176 7.27 6.16 -3.84
C SER A 176 8.01 6.48 -5.14
N PRO A 177 7.91 7.71 -5.67
CA PRO A 177 8.74 8.15 -6.78
C PRO A 177 10.19 8.31 -6.30
N ASN A 178 11.11 7.63 -6.97
CA ASN A 178 12.54 7.73 -6.67
C ASN A 178 13.41 8.07 -7.89
N TRP A 179 12.82 8.12 -9.09
CA TRP A 179 13.55 8.53 -10.28
C TRP A 179 14.01 9.98 -10.19
N GLY A 180 15.26 10.22 -10.59
CA GLY A 180 15.89 11.54 -10.49
C GLY A 180 16.44 11.88 -9.10
N MET A 181 16.22 11.04 -8.09
CA MET A 181 16.81 11.25 -6.78
C MET A 181 18.32 11.01 -6.81
N ASN A 182 19.10 11.98 -6.36
CA ASN A 182 20.54 11.82 -6.17
C ASN A 182 20.81 11.24 -4.77
N ILE A 183 20.97 9.92 -4.68
CA ILE A 183 21.21 9.21 -3.41
C ILE A 183 22.55 9.56 -2.72
N LYS A 184 23.50 10.17 -3.45
CA LYS A 184 24.77 10.68 -2.88
C LYS A 184 24.56 12.00 -2.16
N ASN A 185 23.41 12.64 -2.34
CA ASN A 185 23.06 13.87 -1.63
C ASN A 185 22.31 13.52 -0.35
N GLU A 186 22.92 13.83 0.79
CA GLU A 186 22.35 13.58 2.11
C GLU A 186 20.98 14.24 2.30
N VAL A 187 20.81 15.46 1.77
CA VAL A 187 19.52 16.19 1.87
C VAL A 187 18.42 15.47 1.11
N ALA A 188 18.72 14.96 -0.12
CA ALA A 188 17.76 14.21 -0.89
C ALA A 188 17.34 12.91 -0.18
N SER A 189 18.31 12.15 0.36
CA SER A 189 18.03 10.93 1.12
C SER A 189 17.19 11.19 2.38
N ARG A 190 17.50 12.26 3.12
CA ARG A 190 16.74 12.65 4.31
C ARG A 190 15.30 13.07 3.96
N ASN A 191 15.14 13.88 2.92
CA ASN A 191 13.81 14.29 2.47
C ASN A 191 12.98 13.09 2.03
N PHE A 192 13.57 12.17 1.25
CA PHE A 192 12.92 10.94 0.83
C PHE A 192 12.40 10.12 2.02
N LEU A 193 13.23 9.90 3.04
CA LEU A 193 12.82 9.16 4.23
C LEU A 193 11.68 9.84 4.99
N SER A 194 11.72 11.18 5.10
CA SER A 194 10.66 11.95 5.75
C SER A 194 9.34 11.87 4.96
N GLU A 195 9.38 12.12 3.66
CA GLU A 195 8.21 12.05 2.78
C GLU A 195 7.61 10.64 2.74
N TRP A 196 8.47 9.60 2.67
CA TRP A 196 8.00 8.21 2.70
C TRP A 196 7.29 7.85 4.01
N ALA A 197 7.80 8.32 5.14
CA ALA A 197 7.15 8.15 6.43
C ALA A 197 5.76 8.82 6.47
N GLU A 198 5.62 10.00 5.87
CA GLU A 198 4.35 10.71 5.75
C GLU A 198 3.36 9.96 4.85
N VAL A 199 3.82 9.45 3.70
CA VAL A 199 3.01 8.64 2.77
C VAL A 199 2.42 7.42 3.46
N ILE A 200 3.27 6.63 4.14
CA ILE A 200 2.79 5.45 4.87
C ILE A 200 1.77 5.87 5.96
N THR A 201 2.08 6.92 6.70
CA THR A 201 1.21 7.41 7.78
C THR A 201 -0.15 7.87 7.25
N ARG A 202 -0.19 8.51 6.08
CA ARG A 202 -1.41 8.93 5.41
C ARG A 202 -2.25 7.71 4.97
N ASP A 203 -1.60 6.74 4.31
CA ASP A 203 -2.30 5.74 3.51
C ASP A 203 -2.49 4.38 4.20
N ARG A 204 -1.82 4.12 5.33
CA ARG A 204 -1.83 2.80 5.99
C ARG A 204 -3.19 2.29 6.45
N ASN A 205 -4.21 3.15 6.53
CA ASN A 205 -5.57 2.73 6.89
C ASN A 205 -6.38 2.16 5.70
N HIS A 206 -5.91 2.33 4.45
CA HIS A 206 -6.58 1.79 3.27
C HIS A 206 -6.43 0.27 3.16
N PRO A 207 -7.53 -0.52 3.18
CA PRO A 207 -7.44 -1.97 3.07
C PRO A 207 -6.92 -2.44 1.71
N SER A 208 -7.12 -1.68 0.64
CA SER A 208 -6.66 -2.01 -0.71
C SER A 208 -5.13 -2.02 -0.85
N ILE A 209 -4.42 -1.23 -0.06
CA ILE A 209 -2.95 -1.26 -0.06
C ILE A 209 -2.49 -2.51 0.66
N ILE A 210 -1.85 -3.43 -0.08
CA ILE A 210 -1.38 -4.72 0.47
C ILE A 210 0.13 -4.89 0.46
N THR A 211 0.86 -4.00 -0.19
CA THR A 211 2.32 -4.02 -0.28
C THR A 211 2.85 -2.59 -0.39
N TRP A 212 3.97 -2.32 0.28
CA TRP A 212 4.71 -1.07 0.14
C TRP A 212 5.93 -1.26 -0.76
N VAL A 213 6.20 -0.29 -1.63
CA VAL A 213 7.33 -0.29 -2.58
C VAL A 213 8.08 1.03 -2.47
N PRO A 214 9.08 1.14 -1.60
CA PRO A 214 9.82 2.38 -1.42
C PRO A 214 10.67 2.76 -2.64
N PHE A 215 11.19 1.78 -3.39
CA PHE A 215 12.06 2.03 -4.54
C PHE A 215 11.65 1.21 -5.75
N ASN A 216 11.78 1.82 -6.92
CA ASN A 216 11.77 1.15 -8.21
C ASN A 216 13.16 1.23 -8.81
N GLN A 217 13.74 0.11 -9.14
CA GLN A 217 15.06 -0.06 -9.75
C GLN A 217 16.21 0.68 -9.03
N PRO A 218 17.39 0.13 -9.01
CA PRO A 218 18.56 0.89 -8.57
C PRO A 218 18.85 2.00 -9.58
N LEU A 219 19.05 3.22 -9.08
CA LEU A 219 19.36 4.40 -9.87
C LEU A 219 20.82 4.44 -10.36
N GLU A 220 21.63 3.45 -10.03
CA GLU A 220 23.09 3.46 -10.23
C GLU A 220 23.59 2.12 -10.78
N ASP A 221 24.84 2.15 -11.32
CA ASP A 221 25.51 0.94 -11.79
C ASP A 221 25.71 -0.12 -10.68
N ALA A 222 25.91 -1.37 -11.09
CA ALA A 222 26.04 -2.50 -10.17
C ALA A 222 27.20 -2.32 -9.15
N LEU A 223 28.23 -1.53 -9.47
CA LEU A 223 29.37 -1.28 -8.58
C LEU A 223 28.98 -0.32 -7.46
N THR A 224 28.21 0.72 -7.77
CA THR A 224 27.71 1.70 -6.79
C THR A 224 26.64 1.08 -5.87
N LEU A 225 25.87 0.11 -6.34
CA LEU A 225 24.95 -0.69 -5.52
C LEU A 225 25.67 -1.43 -4.41
N LEU A 226 26.84 -1.98 -4.68
CA LEU A 226 27.65 -2.74 -3.72
C LEU A 226 28.43 -1.83 -2.74
N THR A 227 28.61 -0.55 -3.05
CA THR A 227 29.44 0.37 -2.24
C THR A 227 28.72 1.03 -1.06
N GLY A 228 27.56 0.58 -0.74
CA GLY A 228 27.04 0.73 0.61
C GLY A 228 26.05 1.88 0.84
N THR A 229 25.99 2.96 0.07
CA THR A 229 25.04 4.06 0.36
C THR A 229 23.63 3.66 -0.03
N MET A 230 23.42 3.15 -1.25
CA MET A 230 22.12 2.66 -1.70
C MET A 230 21.64 1.49 -0.84
N MET A 231 22.50 0.52 -0.58
CA MET A 231 22.16 -0.61 0.29
C MET A 231 21.69 -0.14 1.68
N ARG A 232 22.43 0.77 2.32
CA ARG A 232 22.07 1.32 3.65
C ARG A 232 20.74 2.10 3.60
N LEU A 233 20.53 2.89 2.54
CA LEU A 233 19.29 3.63 2.37
C LEU A 233 18.10 2.68 2.20
N CYS A 234 18.22 1.66 1.36
CA CYS A 234 17.16 0.66 1.15
C CYS A 234 16.85 -0.13 2.42
N ILE A 235 17.87 -0.58 3.15
CA ILE A 235 17.68 -1.29 4.43
C ILE A 235 17.03 -0.36 5.46
N GLY A 236 17.50 0.88 5.59
CA GLY A 236 16.93 1.87 6.50
C GLY A 236 15.49 2.20 6.17
N THR A 237 15.17 2.34 4.89
CA THR A 237 13.79 2.60 4.43
C THR A 237 12.87 1.40 4.68
N TYR A 238 13.34 0.18 4.46
CA TYR A 238 12.60 -1.03 4.82
C TYR A 238 12.26 -1.05 6.32
N GLN A 239 13.25 -0.82 7.16
CA GLN A 239 13.07 -0.80 8.62
C GLN A 239 12.11 0.32 9.07
N LEU A 240 12.22 1.51 8.48
CA LEU A 240 11.29 2.62 8.71
C LEU A 240 9.87 2.24 8.32
N THR A 241 9.69 1.60 7.16
CA THR A 241 8.39 1.14 6.68
C THR A 241 7.75 0.16 7.67
N LYS A 242 8.52 -0.85 8.11
CA LYS A 242 8.05 -1.85 9.09
C LYS A 242 7.80 -1.26 10.48
N ALA A 243 8.54 -0.22 10.87
CA ALA A 243 8.31 0.47 12.14
C ALA A 243 7.00 1.27 12.15
N ILE A 244 6.59 1.84 11.00
CA ILE A 244 5.35 2.61 10.87
C ILE A 244 4.16 1.69 10.58
N ASP A 245 4.34 0.70 9.68
CA ASP A 245 3.32 -0.27 9.31
C ASP A 245 3.88 -1.70 9.23
N PRO A 246 3.86 -2.44 10.32
CA PRO A 246 4.30 -3.84 10.35
C PRO A 246 3.32 -4.80 9.67
N SER A 247 2.10 -4.35 9.36
CA SER A 247 0.98 -5.20 8.92
C SER A 247 1.06 -5.61 7.44
N ARG A 248 1.94 -5.00 6.66
CA ARG A 248 2.08 -5.25 5.22
C ARG A 248 3.47 -5.74 4.85
N PRO A 249 3.58 -6.62 3.85
CA PRO A 249 4.86 -6.91 3.22
C PRO A 249 5.42 -5.70 2.49
N VAL A 250 6.74 -5.67 2.39
CA VAL A 250 7.49 -4.64 1.68
C VAL A 250 8.27 -5.29 0.54
N ASN A 251 8.06 -4.82 -0.68
CA ASN A 251 8.96 -5.05 -1.80
C ASN A 251 10.01 -3.94 -1.78
N GLY A 252 11.16 -4.21 -1.19
CA GLY A 252 12.16 -3.18 -0.86
C GLY A 252 12.67 -2.41 -2.08
N ILE A 253 12.81 -3.09 -3.21
CA ILE A 253 13.09 -2.51 -4.53
C ILE A 253 12.30 -3.31 -5.56
N ALA A 254 11.43 -2.65 -6.32
CA ALA A 254 10.80 -3.30 -7.46
C ALA A 254 11.79 -3.34 -8.64
N GLY A 255 12.41 -4.49 -8.86
CA GLY A 255 13.46 -4.69 -9.87
C GLY A 255 14.27 -5.96 -9.60
N ASP A 256 15.48 -6.01 -10.16
CA ASP A 256 16.29 -7.24 -10.16
C ASP A 256 17.30 -7.31 -9.01
N VAL A 257 17.36 -6.29 -8.17
CA VAL A 257 18.32 -6.21 -7.05
C VAL A 257 17.55 -5.94 -5.75
N HIS A 258 17.79 -6.76 -4.75
CA HIS A 258 17.19 -6.62 -3.43
C HIS A 258 18.25 -6.71 -2.33
N PHE A 259 18.07 -5.92 -1.25
CA PHE A 259 18.90 -6.01 -0.05
C PHE A 259 18.09 -6.54 1.14
N MET A 260 16.92 -5.95 1.40
CA MET A 260 15.98 -6.39 2.41
C MET A 260 14.57 -6.24 1.84
N SER A 261 13.81 -7.33 1.78
CA SER A 261 12.52 -7.40 1.12
C SER A 261 11.70 -8.58 1.60
N ASP A 262 10.39 -8.39 1.80
CA ASP A 262 9.45 -9.48 2.09
C ASP A 262 8.98 -10.19 0.80
N ILE A 263 9.10 -9.52 -0.35
CA ILE A 263 8.74 -10.05 -1.67
C ILE A 263 9.94 -9.88 -2.59
N TRP A 264 10.32 -10.93 -3.30
CA TRP A 264 11.37 -10.88 -4.30
C TRP A 264 10.76 -10.64 -5.68
N SER A 265 11.03 -9.49 -6.31
CA SER A 265 10.54 -9.18 -7.64
C SER A 265 11.66 -9.16 -8.67
N ILE A 266 11.29 -9.41 -9.92
CA ILE A 266 12.16 -9.20 -11.08
C ILE A 266 11.37 -8.52 -12.20
N ARG A 267 12.09 -8.01 -13.20
CA ARG A 267 11.53 -7.59 -14.49
C ARG A 267 11.87 -8.61 -15.55
N ASN A 268 10.92 -8.90 -16.41
CA ASN A 268 11.12 -9.82 -17.51
C ASN A 268 10.29 -9.39 -18.72
N TYR A 269 10.90 -8.70 -19.65
CA TYR A 269 10.27 -8.24 -20.89
C TYR A 269 10.45 -9.21 -22.08
N GLU A 270 10.88 -10.45 -21.81
CA GLU A 270 11.05 -11.45 -22.85
C GLU A 270 9.69 -11.81 -23.46
N SER A 271 9.59 -11.68 -24.77
CA SER A 271 8.35 -11.98 -25.52
C SER A 271 8.21 -13.45 -25.93
N ASP A 272 9.32 -14.20 -25.98
CA ASP A 272 9.30 -15.65 -26.21
C ASP A 272 8.89 -16.39 -24.93
N ALA A 273 7.81 -17.14 -24.99
CA ALA A 273 7.24 -17.82 -23.81
C ALA A 273 8.20 -18.84 -23.17
N MET A 274 9.05 -19.53 -23.98
CA MET A 274 9.98 -20.52 -23.43
C MET A 274 11.16 -19.83 -22.73
N ARG A 275 11.67 -18.74 -23.28
CA ARG A 275 12.71 -17.93 -22.63
C ARG A 275 12.16 -17.22 -21.41
N PHE A 276 10.95 -16.68 -21.49
CA PHE A 276 10.27 -16.09 -20.33
C PHE A 276 10.19 -17.09 -19.18
N ALA A 277 9.75 -18.32 -19.44
CA ALA A 277 9.61 -19.37 -18.44
C ALA A 277 10.95 -19.76 -17.76
N GLN A 278 12.08 -19.61 -18.43
CA GLN A 278 13.40 -19.88 -17.85
C GLN A 278 13.76 -18.93 -16.70
N HIS A 279 13.16 -17.73 -16.67
CA HIS A 279 13.41 -16.71 -15.66
C HIS A 279 12.36 -16.70 -14.53
N LEU A 280 11.41 -17.63 -14.53
CA LEU A 280 10.36 -17.72 -13.51
C LEU A 280 10.82 -18.35 -12.19
N LYS A 281 12.08 -18.64 -12.04
CA LYS A 281 12.64 -19.26 -10.83
C LYS A 281 13.80 -18.43 -10.29
N PRO A 282 13.92 -18.31 -8.97
CA PRO A 282 15.11 -17.76 -8.36
C PRO A 282 16.37 -18.51 -8.85
N ASN A 283 17.45 -17.79 -9.09
CA ASN A 283 18.71 -18.35 -9.51
C ASN A 283 19.81 -18.04 -8.50
N ASN A 284 20.97 -18.68 -8.64
CA ASN A 284 22.10 -18.54 -7.71
C ASN A 284 22.74 -17.14 -7.66
N ARG A 285 22.30 -16.20 -8.50
CA ARG A 285 22.76 -14.80 -8.48
C ARG A 285 21.97 -13.92 -7.49
N MET A 286 20.92 -14.46 -6.89
CA MET A 286 20.06 -13.77 -5.93
C MET A 286 20.61 -13.95 -4.51
N ALA A 287 21.68 -13.23 -4.17
CA ALA A 287 22.49 -13.45 -2.97
C ALA A 287 21.69 -13.32 -1.63
N PHE A 288 20.60 -12.56 -1.62
CA PHE A 288 19.77 -12.33 -0.41
C PHE A 288 18.40 -13.01 -0.47
N TYR A 289 18.15 -13.82 -1.50
CA TYR A 289 16.89 -14.55 -1.61
C TYR A 289 16.81 -15.67 -0.56
N ASN A 290 15.75 -15.66 0.21
CA ASN A 290 15.48 -16.63 1.28
C ASN A 290 14.01 -17.10 1.25
N ASN A 291 13.63 -17.71 0.13
CA ASN A 291 12.28 -18.23 -0.09
C ASN A 291 11.12 -17.23 0.09
N GLN A 292 11.38 -15.95 -0.18
CA GLN A 292 10.31 -14.96 -0.28
C GLN A 292 9.39 -15.29 -1.47
N PRO A 293 8.14 -14.82 -1.50
CA PRO A 293 7.32 -14.85 -2.70
C PRO A 293 8.08 -14.29 -3.90
N PHE A 294 8.11 -15.06 -5.00
CA PHE A 294 8.79 -14.65 -6.23
C PHE A 294 7.77 -14.02 -7.19
N PHE A 295 7.99 -12.78 -7.56
CA PHE A 295 7.02 -11.97 -8.29
C PHE A 295 7.64 -11.38 -9.56
N ILE A 296 6.95 -11.49 -10.70
CA ILE A 296 7.34 -10.75 -11.90
C ILE A 296 6.72 -9.36 -11.81
N GLY A 297 7.51 -8.40 -11.37
CA GLY A 297 7.06 -7.03 -11.09
C GLY A 297 6.74 -6.22 -12.34
N GLU A 298 7.39 -6.55 -13.46
CA GLU A 298 7.16 -5.91 -14.74
C GLU A 298 7.36 -6.91 -15.89
N PHE A 299 6.37 -7.01 -16.78
CA PHE A 299 6.42 -7.87 -17.98
C PHE A 299 5.40 -7.42 -19.03
N GLY A 300 5.48 -7.99 -20.23
CA GLY A 300 4.47 -7.83 -21.28
C GLY A 300 4.43 -6.46 -21.95
N GLY A 301 5.48 -5.67 -21.84
CA GLY A 301 5.60 -4.40 -22.56
C GLY A 301 5.59 -4.60 -24.08
N ILE A 302 4.59 -4.01 -24.75
CA ILE A 302 4.51 -3.98 -26.22
C ILE A 302 4.64 -2.54 -26.67
N LEU A 303 5.59 -2.30 -27.56
CA LEU A 303 5.76 -0.99 -28.18
C LEU A 303 4.49 -0.61 -28.95
N TRP A 304 3.77 0.41 -28.48
CA TRP A 304 2.60 0.95 -29.14
C TRP A 304 2.67 2.47 -29.21
N THR A 305 2.26 3.03 -30.35
CA THR A 305 2.13 4.48 -30.56
C THR A 305 1.03 4.75 -31.59
N GLU A 306 0.22 5.76 -31.37
CA GLU A 306 -0.76 6.26 -32.36
C GLU A 306 -0.08 6.86 -33.60
N SER A 307 1.16 7.29 -33.46
CA SER A 307 1.96 7.89 -34.52
C SER A 307 2.93 6.89 -35.11
N THR A 308 3.08 6.88 -36.43
CA THR A 308 4.11 6.10 -37.15
C THR A 308 5.54 6.59 -36.88
N LYS A 309 5.72 7.71 -36.18
CA LYS A 309 7.02 8.23 -35.75
C LYS A 309 7.44 7.50 -34.47
N ARG A 310 8.37 6.57 -34.60
CA ARG A 310 8.88 5.72 -33.51
C ARG A 310 9.97 6.37 -32.64
N ASP A 311 10.34 7.63 -32.90
CA ASP A 311 11.58 8.20 -32.37
C ASP A 311 11.55 8.49 -30.85
N ASN A 312 10.41 8.39 -30.18
CA ASN A 312 10.29 8.61 -28.74
C ASN A 312 9.37 7.59 -28.03
N SER A 313 9.08 6.45 -28.63
CA SER A 313 8.29 5.40 -27.99
C SER A 313 9.22 4.47 -27.20
N TRP A 314 8.88 4.24 -25.95
CA TRP A 314 9.51 3.31 -25.05
C TRP A 314 8.65 2.06 -24.90
N GLY A 315 9.26 0.84 -25.03
CA GLY A 315 8.54 -0.42 -24.89
C GLY A 315 9.46 -1.61 -25.19
#